data_3aa06fe1687ebd8dab93b10a540046c2
#
_entry.id   3aa06fe1687ebd8dab93b10a540046c2
#
_cell.length_a   1.000
_cell.length_b   1.000
_cell.length_c   1.000
_cell.angle_alpha   90.00
_cell.angle_beta   90.00
_cell.angle_gamma   90.00
#
_symmetry.space_group_name_H-M   'P 1'
#
loop_
_entity.id
_entity.type
_entity.pdbx_description
1 polymer ?
#
loop_
_entity_poly.entity_id
_entity_poly.type
_entity_poly.pdbx_seq_one_letter_code
_entity_poly.pdbx_strand_id
1 'polypeptide(L)'
;AGMLVVIGVGLGLHVPKLLEKIKPRHVVLIEPMEEFLVHSLHALDWRALSDHCTAQNASLDVIVQLDPRAAQNELDELMTRFGASAVDGAYAYVHYQTDTTIAITRAFHELVGMKSIMQGYYSDEKLMIENTVSNVDTHEFWMIDGAYQAPHDLAAFIIGSGPSLDRSIEAIRAWKGHAVVFCAGSALQTLLSAGIKPDFQIEKENNETTEARIAHIFERSGGDNETFGVDLMASVSVKAGVTRLFDDKFLFHREFLSSSRMFGDAHDPVVGTGPFSANTAMALATTLGFRKVYLFGCDCGSVDPAAHHANDTVYNTREGHAQGHNDMPIQVPGNFGGPAWTNSYYLWSRWVFETVISSAEVTAFNCSDGVAIP
;
A
#
# COMPACT_ATOMS: atom_id res chain seq x y z
N ALA A 1 15.96 -12.35 16.85
CA ALA A 1 15.13 -11.25 16.35
C ALA A 1 15.10 -11.30 14.81
N GLY A 2 14.00 -10.88 14.19
CA GLY A 2 13.92 -10.75 12.74
C GLY A 2 14.87 -9.68 12.25
N MET A 3 14.73 -8.46 12.78
CA MET A 3 15.53 -7.29 12.41
C MET A 3 16.04 -6.55 13.64
N LEU A 4 17.28 -6.08 13.59
CA LEU A 4 17.87 -5.13 14.52
C LEU A 4 18.12 -3.81 13.80
N VAL A 5 17.54 -2.72 14.30
CA VAL A 5 17.84 -1.36 13.83
C VAL A 5 18.64 -0.66 14.90
N VAL A 6 19.84 -0.20 14.56
CA VAL A 6 20.70 0.62 15.44
C VAL A 6 20.62 2.06 14.98
N ILE A 7 20.06 2.93 15.81
CA ILE A 7 19.88 4.35 15.52
C ILE A 7 20.95 5.15 16.26
N GLY A 8 21.78 5.82 15.50
CA GLY A 8 23.00 6.45 15.96
C GLY A 8 24.14 5.43 16.15
N VAL A 9 24.97 5.24 15.13
CA VAL A 9 26.09 4.28 15.17
C VAL A 9 27.25 4.84 16.01
N GLY A 10 27.54 6.13 15.89
CA GLY A 10 28.71 6.76 16.52
C GLY A 10 29.99 6.07 16.08
N LEU A 11 30.84 5.67 17.01
CA LEU A 11 32.04 4.88 16.71
C LEU A 11 31.80 3.39 16.48
N GLY A 12 30.56 2.89 16.65
CA GLY A 12 30.15 1.51 16.35
C GLY A 12 30.62 0.44 17.33
N LEU A 13 31.35 0.76 18.38
CA LEU A 13 32.00 -0.20 19.30
C LEU A 13 31.02 -1.12 20.04
N HIS A 14 29.76 -0.72 20.14
CA HIS A 14 28.68 -1.51 20.78
C HIS A 14 28.03 -2.51 19.83
N VAL A 15 28.16 -2.30 18.50
CA VAL A 15 27.46 -3.09 17.49
C VAL A 15 27.84 -4.59 17.55
N PRO A 16 29.10 -5.01 17.61
CA PRO A 16 29.45 -6.42 17.68
C PRO A 16 28.78 -7.14 18.87
N LYS A 17 28.77 -6.49 20.04
CA LYS A 17 28.14 -7.07 21.25
C LYS A 17 26.62 -7.17 21.14
N LEU A 18 25.98 -6.24 20.44
CA LEU A 18 24.55 -6.33 20.14
C LEU A 18 24.25 -7.52 19.22
N LEU A 19 25.05 -7.74 18.18
CA LEU A 19 24.89 -8.85 17.25
C LEU A 19 25.03 -10.19 17.94
N GLU A 20 26.04 -10.36 18.78
CA GLU A 20 26.27 -11.58 19.57
C GLU A 20 25.06 -11.90 20.48
N LYS A 21 24.46 -10.86 21.08
CA LYS A 21 23.37 -11.01 22.03
C LYS A 21 22.02 -11.26 21.36
N ILE A 22 21.72 -10.51 20.26
CA ILE A 22 20.39 -10.48 19.62
C ILE A 22 20.28 -11.52 18.52
N LYS A 23 21.36 -11.79 17.78
CA LYS A 23 21.43 -12.70 16.63
C LYS A 23 20.30 -12.41 15.61
N PRO A 24 20.25 -11.21 15.06
CA PRO A 24 19.22 -10.84 14.08
C PRO A 24 19.48 -11.49 12.72
N ARG A 25 18.43 -11.60 11.89
CA ARG A 25 18.55 -11.98 10.47
C ARG A 25 18.92 -10.77 9.59
N HIS A 26 18.48 -9.59 9.99
CA HIS A 26 18.73 -8.35 9.29
C HIS A 26 19.24 -7.31 10.28
N VAL A 27 20.30 -6.63 9.89
CA VAL A 27 20.92 -5.54 10.65
C VAL A 27 20.86 -4.28 9.83
N VAL A 28 20.24 -3.24 10.36
CA VAL A 28 20.18 -1.91 9.75
C VAL A 28 20.85 -0.93 10.70
N LEU A 29 21.93 -0.30 10.25
CA LEU A 29 22.65 0.73 10.98
C LEU A 29 22.26 2.08 10.41
N ILE A 30 21.66 2.96 11.22
CA ILE A 30 21.25 4.30 10.79
C ILE A 30 22.15 5.31 11.49
N GLU A 31 22.93 6.08 10.73
CA GLU A 31 23.76 7.16 11.27
C GLU A 31 23.39 8.49 10.60
N PRO A 32 22.79 9.43 11.34
CA PRO A 32 22.46 10.74 10.81
C PRO A 32 23.68 11.61 10.49
N MET A 33 24.77 11.42 11.22
CA MET A 33 25.98 12.24 11.09
C MET A 33 27.06 11.47 10.33
N GLU A 34 27.27 11.82 9.06
CA GLU A 34 28.25 11.15 8.20
C GLU A 34 29.64 11.12 8.82
N GLU A 35 30.03 12.19 9.51
CA GLU A 35 31.33 12.28 10.18
C GLU A 35 31.53 11.18 11.24
N PHE A 36 30.46 10.80 11.95
CA PHE A 36 30.57 9.72 12.95
C PHE A 36 30.79 8.38 12.26
N LEU A 37 30.17 8.15 11.11
CA LEU A 37 30.40 6.95 10.32
C LEU A 37 31.86 6.91 9.82
N VAL A 38 32.39 8.02 9.30
CA VAL A 38 33.80 8.14 8.88
C VAL A 38 34.75 7.84 10.04
N HIS A 39 34.50 8.40 11.23
CA HIS A 39 35.31 8.10 12.41
C HIS A 39 35.20 6.65 12.86
N SER A 40 34.08 6.01 12.67
CA SER A 40 33.88 4.61 13.01
C SER A 40 34.77 3.67 12.18
N LEU A 41 35.17 4.06 10.95
CA LEU A 41 36.09 3.29 10.12
C LEU A 41 37.50 3.14 10.74
N HIS A 42 37.86 4.01 11.68
CA HIS A 42 39.13 3.95 12.42
C HIS A 42 38.97 3.23 13.77
N ALA A 43 37.74 3.07 14.28
CA ALA A 43 37.48 2.54 15.62
C ALA A 43 36.93 1.11 15.60
N LEU A 44 36.22 0.74 14.54
CA LEU A 44 35.56 -0.55 14.36
C LEU A 44 36.11 -1.27 13.13
N ASP A 45 36.37 -2.57 13.25
CA ASP A 45 36.66 -3.42 12.09
C ASP A 45 35.36 -3.78 11.36
N TRP A 46 35.01 -2.96 10.38
CA TRP A 46 33.80 -3.14 9.56
C TRP A 46 33.83 -4.41 8.72
N ARG A 47 35.03 -4.87 8.32
CA ARG A 47 35.19 -6.12 7.60
C ARG A 47 34.84 -7.31 8.50
N ALA A 48 35.39 -7.37 9.70
CA ALA A 48 35.06 -8.39 10.68
C ALA A 48 33.58 -8.39 11.05
N LEU A 49 32.94 -7.18 11.11
CA LEU A 49 31.51 -7.04 11.34
C LEU A 49 30.68 -7.65 10.18
N SER A 50 31.04 -7.34 8.94
CA SER A 50 30.41 -7.87 7.74
C SER A 50 30.57 -9.39 7.64
N ASP A 51 31.79 -9.90 7.87
CA ASP A 51 32.09 -11.32 7.85
C ASP A 51 31.29 -12.08 8.93
N HIS A 52 31.14 -11.47 10.11
CA HIS A 52 30.30 -12.05 11.18
C HIS A 52 28.82 -12.14 10.77
N CYS A 53 28.26 -11.08 10.18
CA CYS A 53 26.87 -11.11 9.65
C CYS A 53 26.72 -12.20 8.58
N THR A 54 27.64 -12.27 7.63
CA THR A 54 27.63 -13.27 6.54
C THR A 54 27.70 -14.68 7.09
N ALA A 55 28.57 -14.95 8.07
CA ALA A 55 28.69 -16.26 8.70
C ALA A 55 27.43 -16.70 9.44
N GLN A 56 26.56 -15.77 9.81
CA GLN A 56 25.27 -16.03 10.46
C GLN A 56 24.08 -15.97 9.49
N ASN A 57 24.30 -15.87 8.19
CA ASN A 57 23.29 -15.62 7.16
C ASN A 57 22.43 -14.38 7.48
N ALA A 58 23.05 -13.33 8.04
CA ALA A 58 22.41 -12.07 8.32
C ALA A 58 22.80 -11.01 7.28
N SER A 59 21.86 -10.16 6.86
CA SER A 59 22.19 -8.95 6.07
C SER A 59 22.72 -7.83 6.96
N LEU A 60 23.55 -6.96 6.40
CA LEU A 60 24.04 -5.75 7.02
C LEU A 60 23.84 -4.58 6.04
N ASP A 61 22.96 -3.68 6.39
CA ASP A 61 22.60 -2.49 5.61
C ASP A 61 22.92 -1.23 6.43
N VAL A 62 23.35 -0.16 5.76
CA VAL A 62 23.71 1.11 6.40
C VAL A 62 22.96 2.25 5.73
N ILE A 63 22.25 3.03 6.52
CA ILE A 63 21.55 4.25 6.10
C ILE A 63 22.30 5.44 6.68
N VAL A 64 22.70 6.37 5.80
CA VAL A 64 23.37 7.63 6.21
C VAL A 64 22.47 8.77 5.77
N GLN A 65 21.59 9.22 6.67
CA GLN A 65 20.59 10.24 6.36
C GLN A 65 20.33 11.17 7.53
N LEU A 66 20.59 12.46 7.31
CA LEU A 66 20.28 13.52 8.27
C LEU A 66 18.78 13.85 8.28
N ASP A 67 18.11 13.76 7.12
CA ASP A 67 16.68 13.97 7.02
C ASP A 67 15.89 12.73 7.52
N PRO A 68 15.08 12.87 8.59
CA PRO A 68 14.31 11.75 9.12
C PRO A 68 13.33 11.12 8.11
N ARG A 69 12.80 11.89 7.15
CA ARG A 69 11.90 11.37 6.12
C ARG A 69 12.65 10.51 5.10
N ALA A 70 13.82 10.95 4.66
CA ALA A 70 14.66 10.15 3.78
C ALA A 70 15.09 8.84 4.47
N ALA A 71 15.50 8.91 5.73
CA ALA A 71 15.81 7.72 6.53
C ALA A 71 14.62 6.78 6.68
N GLN A 72 13.41 7.32 6.85
CA GLN A 72 12.17 6.54 6.91
C GLN A 72 11.89 5.82 5.60
N ASN A 73 12.04 6.49 4.47
CA ASN A 73 11.80 5.90 3.15
C ASN A 73 12.78 4.75 2.86
N GLU A 74 14.08 4.96 3.09
CA GLU A 74 15.09 3.90 2.93
C GLU A 74 14.83 2.72 3.87
N LEU A 75 14.43 2.97 5.10
CA LEU A 75 14.08 1.92 6.05
C LEU A 75 12.82 1.16 5.61
N ASP A 76 11.83 1.85 5.05
CA ASP A 76 10.62 1.23 4.50
C ASP A 76 10.93 0.30 3.32
N GLU A 77 11.81 0.73 2.41
CA GLU A 77 12.30 -0.09 1.30
C GLU A 77 13.02 -1.34 1.80
N LEU A 78 13.89 -1.21 2.81
CA LEU A 78 14.56 -2.37 3.43
C LEU A 78 13.58 -3.33 4.08
N MET A 79 12.61 -2.81 4.85
CA MET A 79 11.56 -3.63 5.48
C MET A 79 10.71 -4.36 4.43
N THR A 80 10.39 -3.70 3.31
CA THR A 80 9.67 -4.31 2.18
C THR A 80 10.49 -5.43 1.56
N ARG A 81 11.77 -5.21 1.31
CA ARG A 81 12.70 -6.21 0.79
C ARG A 81 12.89 -7.41 1.73
N PHE A 82 12.98 -7.18 3.03
CA PHE A 82 13.14 -8.26 4.03
C PHE A 82 11.86 -9.05 4.25
N GLY A 83 10.71 -8.42 4.04
CA GLY A 83 9.38 -9.00 4.17
C GLY A 83 8.86 -9.07 5.60
N ALA A 84 7.61 -9.49 5.71
CA ALA A 84 6.83 -9.48 6.95
C ALA A 84 7.51 -10.17 8.15
N SER A 85 8.17 -11.30 7.91
CA SER A 85 8.85 -12.06 8.98
C SER A 85 10.04 -11.33 9.62
N ALA A 86 10.56 -10.29 8.99
CA ALA A 86 11.61 -9.46 9.56
C ALA A 86 11.05 -8.38 10.49
N VAL A 87 9.85 -7.90 10.20
CA VAL A 87 9.16 -6.88 11.01
C VAL A 87 8.66 -7.48 12.32
N ASP A 88 8.24 -8.76 12.30
CA ASP A 88 7.87 -9.47 13.52
C ASP A 88 9.09 -9.62 14.46
N GLY A 89 8.97 -9.04 15.65
CA GLY A 89 10.07 -8.98 16.62
C GLY A 89 11.23 -8.06 16.23
N ALA A 90 10.99 -7.07 15.35
CA ALA A 90 11.96 -6.03 15.07
C ALA A 90 12.32 -5.24 16.35
N TYR A 91 13.59 -4.96 16.54
CA TYR A 91 14.10 -4.29 17.72
C TYR A 91 14.96 -3.09 17.34
N ALA A 92 14.63 -1.91 17.91
CA ALA A 92 15.46 -0.73 17.79
C ALA A 92 16.36 -0.53 19.01
N TYR A 93 17.62 -0.25 18.76
CA TYR A 93 18.57 0.20 19.75
C TYR A 93 19.01 1.64 19.44
N VAL A 94 18.73 2.56 20.34
CA VAL A 94 19.13 3.97 20.20
C VAL A 94 20.40 4.19 21.00
N HIS A 95 21.52 4.51 20.34
CA HIS A 95 22.81 4.69 20.97
C HIS A 95 22.94 6.06 21.63
N TYR A 96 22.52 7.12 20.94
CA TYR A 96 22.52 8.50 21.46
C TYR A 96 21.27 9.24 21.01
N GLN A 97 20.93 10.33 21.70
CA GLN A 97 19.72 11.09 21.46
C GLN A 97 20.03 12.49 20.93
N THR A 98 19.49 12.78 19.76
CA THR A 98 19.35 14.11 19.14
C THR A 98 17.94 14.25 18.63
N ASP A 99 17.51 15.44 18.23
CA ASP A 99 16.19 15.63 17.62
C ASP A 99 16.00 14.71 16.40
N THR A 100 17.05 14.53 15.60
CA THR A 100 17.04 13.65 14.42
C THR A 100 16.90 12.17 14.82
N THR A 101 17.69 11.66 15.78
CA THR A 101 17.58 10.25 16.20
C THR A 101 16.26 9.96 16.89
N ILE A 102 15.68 10.93 17.60
CA ILE A 102 14.32 10.83 18.18
C ILE A 102 13.27 10.75 17.07
N ALA A 103 13.37 11.60 16.03
CA ALA A 103 12.45 11.58 14.89
C ALA A 103 12.54 10.27 14.11
N ILE A 104 13.74 9.75 13.83
CA ILE A 104 13.97 8.46 13.19
C ILE A 104 13.42 7.31 14.04
N THR A 105 13.59 7.36 15.36
CA THR A 105 13.03 6.35 16.28
C THR A 105 11.50 6.32 16.22
N ARG A 106 10.87 7.48 16.18
CA ARG A 106 9.42 7.59 16.02
C ARG A 106 8.97 7.01 14.68
N ALA A 107 9.65 7.40 13.59
CA ALA A 107 9.38 6.87 12.25
C ALA A 107 9.52 5.33 12.18
N PHE A 108 10.55 4.76 12.83
CA PHE A 108 10.69 3.31 12.96
C PHE A 108 9.46 2.66 13.62
N HIS A 109 8.98 3.20 14.75
CA HIS A 109 7.81 2.63 15.43
C HIS A 109 6.54 2.78 14.60
N GLU A 110 6.36 3.89 13.89
CA GLU A 110 5.26 4.09 12.96
C GLU A 110 5.28 3.07 11.82
N LEU A 111 6.45 2.85 11.19
CA LEU A 111 6.63 1.86 10.14
C LEU A 111 6.35 0.44 10.63
N VAL A 112 6.92 0.03 11.77
CA VAL A 112 6.66 -1.30 12.36
C VAL A 112 5.18 -1.47 12.64
N GLY A 113 4.50 -0.46 13.19
CA GLY A 113 3.07 -0.48 13.43
C GLY A 113 2.26 -0.67 12.14
N MET A 114 2.55 0.12 11.11
CA MET A 114 1.89 0.02 9.80
C MET A 114 2.13 -1.34 9.14
N LYS A 115 3.40 -1.79 9.07
CA LYS A 115 3.75 -3.07 8.46
C LYS A 115 3.16 -4.26 9.22
N SER A 116 3.02 -4.18 10.55
CA SER A 116 2.36 -5.22 11.35
C SER A 116 0.86 -5.34 11.06
N ILE A 117 0.20 -4.23 10.74
CA ILE A 117 -1.21 -4.23 10.32
C ILE A 117 -1.37 -4.83 8.91
N MET A 118 -0.36 -4.69 8.05
CA MET A 118 -0.36 -5.28 6.71
C MET A 118 -0.18 -6.81 6.73
N GLN A 119 0.35 -7.38 7.81
CA GLN A 119 0.49 -8.81 7.96
C GLN A 119 -0.87 -9.42 8.30
N GLY A 120 -1.32 -10.37 7.48
CA GLY A 120 -2.48 -11.18 7.81
C GLY A 120 -2.18 -12.15 8.96
N TYR A 121 -3.24 -12.64 9.60
CA TYR A 121 -3.10 -13.80 10.48
C TYR A 121 -2.70 -15.03 9.65
N TYR A 122 -2.19 -16.07 10.30
CA TYR A 122 -1.83 -17.32 9.62
C TYR A 122 -2.97 -17.87 8.71
N SER A 123 -4.21 -17.75 9.14
CA SER A 123 -5.39 -18.13 8.35
C SER A 123 -5.54 -17.32 7.08
N ASP A 124 -5.25 -16.01 7.14
CA ASP A 124 -5.33 -15.12 5.99
C ASP A 124 -4.21 -15.42 4.98
N GLU A 125 -2.98 -15.61 5.47
CA GLU A 125 -1.83 -15.99 4.62
C GLU A 125 -2.07 -17.33 3.93
N LYS A 126 -2.60 -18.32 4.67
CA LYS A 126 -2.98 -19.61 4.10
C LYS A 126 -4.04 -19.46 3.02
N LEU A 127 -5.10 -18.69 3.30
CA LEU A 127 -6.17 -18.42 2.33
C LEU A 127 -5.64 -17.71 1.08
N MET A 128 -4.73 -16.75 1.23
CA MET A 128 -4.10 -16.06 0.10
C MET A 128 -3.27 -17.01 -0.78
N ILE A 129 -2.57 -17.97 -0.18
CA ILE A 129 -1.84 -19.01 -0.92
C ILE A 129 -2.83 -19.92 -1.67
N GLU A 130 -3.89 -20.39 -1.00
CA GLU A 130 -4.94 -21.24 -1.62
C GLU A 130 -5.64 -20.54 -2.78
N ASN A 131 -5.99 -19.26 -2.61
CA ASN A 131 -6.59 -18.45 -3.67
C ASN A 131 -5.63 -18.25 -4.85
N THR A 132 -4.34 -18.03 -4.59
CA THR A 132 -3.32 -17.87 -5.64
C THR A 132 -3.24 -19.13 -6.49
N VAL A 133 -3.15 -20.32 -5.88
CA VAL A 133 -3.13 -21.61 -6.58
C VAL A 133 -4.43 -21.77 -7.39
N SER A 134 -5.59 -21.48 -6.79
CA SER A 134 -6.87 -21.59 -7.48
C SER A 134 -6.97 -20.69 -8.71
N ASN A 135 -6.47 -19.44 -8.64
CA ASN A 135 -6.49 -18.52 -9.78
C ASN A 135 -5.60 -19.03 -10.93
N VAL A 136 -4.40 -19.54 -10.59
CA VAL A 136 -3.47 -20.10 -11.60
C VAL A 136 -4.07 -21.33 -12.30
N ASP A 137 -4.79 -22.19 -11.57
CA ASP A 137 -5.36 -23.41 -12.11
C ASP A 137 -6.64 -23.18 -12.94
N THR A 138 -7.38 -22.10 -12.70
CA THR A 138 -8.75 -21.94 -13.23
C THR A 138 -8.91 -20.87 -14.28
N HIS A 139 -7.97 -19.95 -14.45
CA HIS A 139 -8.13 -18.80 -15.35
C HIS A 139 -6.90 -18.57 -16.22
N GLU A 140 -7.14 -18.12 -17.46
CA GLU A 140 -6.15 -17.40 -18.24
C GLU A 140 -6.06 -15.96 -17.73
N PHE A 141 -4.85 -15.44 -17.55
CA PHE A 141 -4.59 -14.10 -17.05
C PHE A 141 -3.24 -13.58 -17.55
N TRP A 142 -3.09 -12.26 -17.47
CA TRP A 142 -1.83 -11.57 -17.69
C TRP A 142 -1.20 -11.23 -16.33
N MET A 143 0.13 -11.36 -16.20
CA MET A 143 0.82 -10.89 -15.00
C MET A 143 1.32 -9.46 -15.20
N ILE A 144 1.00 -8.60 -14.23
CA ILE A 144 1.57 -7.26 -14.11
C ILE A 144 2.85 -7.38 -13.29
N ASP A 145 3.97 -6.93 -13.87
CA ASP A 145 5.23 -6.77 -13.17
C ASP A 145 5.20 -5.46 -12.37
N GLY A 146 5.67 -5.49 -11.11
CA GLY A 146 5.73 -4.32 -10.24
C GLY A 146 6.83 -3.31 -10.62
N ALA A 147 7.70 -3.63 -11.56
CA ALA A 147 8.67 -2.69 -12.09
C ALA A 147 7.99 -1.55 -12.86
N TYR A 148 8.37 -0.30 -12.56
CA TYR A 148 7.79 0.86 -13.20
C TYR A 148 8.03 0.86 -14.70
N GLN A 149 6.94 0.99 -15.46
CA GLN A 149 6.98 1.16 -16.90
C GLN A 149 7.38 2.60 -17.30
N ALA A 150 7.84 2.76 -18.54
CA ALA A 150 8.18 4.07 -19.06
C ALA A 150 6.98 5.03 -18.98
N PRO A 151 7.19 6.29 -18.59
CA PRO A 151 6.12 7.29 -18.53
C PRO A 151 5.46 7.53 -19.91
N HIS A 152 4.15 7.80 -19.90
CA HIS A 152 3.38 8.17 -21.07
C HIS A 152 2.37 9.30 -20.74
N ASP A 153 1.79 9.92 -21.77
CA ASP A 153 0.95 11.13 -21.64
C ASP A 153 -0.53 10.85 -21.29
N LEU A 154 -0.93 9.58 -21.21
CA LEU A 154 -2.30 9.25 -20.86
C LEU A 154 -2.61 9.63 -19.40
N ALA A 155 -3.80 10.17 -19.19
CA ALA A 155 -4.28 10.46 -17.84
C ALA A 155 -4.97 9.24 -17.23
N ALA A 156 -4.90 9.11 -15.90
CA ALA A 156 -5.64 8.11 -15.14
C ALA A 156 -6.66 8.77 -14.21
N PHE A 157 -7.85 8.21 -14.12
CA PHE A 157 -8.83 8.50 -13.09
C PHE A 157 -8.81 7.36 -12.08
N ILE A 158 -8.50 7.69 -10.83
CA ILE A 158 -8.56 6.74 -9.70
C ILE A 158 -9.85 7.02 -8.96
N ILE A 159 -10.76 6.06 -9.00
CA ILE A 159 -12.10 6.21 -8.45
C ILE A 159 -12.22 5.39 -7.17
N GLY A 160 -12.20 6.05 -6.02
CA GLY A 160 -12.53 5.48 -4.73
C GLY A 160 -14.02 5.61 -4.42
N SER A 161 -14.47 4.98 -3.32
CA SER A 161 -15.87 4.95 -2.89
C SER A 161 -16.21 5.94 -1.76
N GLY A 162 -15.37 6.94 -1.54
CA GLY A 162 -15.61 7.95 -0.52
C GLY A 162 -16.82 8.85 -0.84
N PRO A 163 -17.34 9.60 0.16
CA PRO A 163 -18.59 10.37 0.03
C PRO A 163 -18.57 11.42 -1.09
N SER A 164 -17.40 11.94 -1.45
CA SER A 164 -17.28 12.95 -2.51
C SER A 164 -17.53 12.41 -3.91
N LEU A 165 -17.56 11.06 -4.09
CA LEU A 165 -17.80 10.43 -5.39
C LEU A 165 -19.15 10.84 -5.96
N ASP A 166 -20.20 10.91 -5.14
CA ASP A 166 -21.56 11.28 -5.61
C ASP A 166 -21.59 12.61 -6.36
N ARG A 167 -20.78 13.58 -5.91
CA ARG A 167 -20.68 14.90 -6.53
C ARG A 167 -19.79 14.92 -7.77
N SER A 168 -18.98 13.90 -7.97
CA SER A 168 -18.00 13.81 -9.05
C SER A 168 -18.52 13.04 -10.28
N ILE A 169 -19.66 12.36 -10.17
CA ILE A 169 -20.22 11.47 -11.21
C ILE A 169 -20.36 12.19 -12.56
N GLU A 170 -20.90 13.41 -12.59
CA GLU A 170 -21.09 14.14 -13.84
C GLU A 170 -19.75 14.56 -14.48
N ALA A 171 -18.76 14.94 -13.67
CA ALA A 171 -17.42 15.24 -14.15
C ALA A 171 -16.74 13.99 -14.72
N ILE A 172 -16.82 12.86 -14.02
CA ILE A 172 -16.28 11.57 -14.48
C ILE A 172 -16.94 11.18 -15.81
N ARG A 173 -18.28 11.28 -15.91
CA ARG A 173 -19.03 10.98 -17.15
C ARG A 173 -18.57 11.84 -18.32
N ALA A 174 -18.39 13.14 -18.09
CA ALA A 174 -18.00 14.09 -19.13
C ALA A 174 -16.57 13.86 -19.65
N TRP A 175 -15.66 13.42 -18.78
CA TRP A 175 -14.23 13.38 -19.08
C TRP A 175 -13.65 11.96 -19.21
N LYS A 176 -14.40 10.90 -18.94
CA LYS A 176 -13.88 9.51 -19.01
C LYS A 176 -13.26 9.12 -20.36
N GLY A 177 -13.69 9.74 -21.45
CA GLY A 177 -13.11 9.50 -22.78
C GLY A 177 -11.70 10.08 -22.99
N HIS A 178 -11.18 10.83 -22.01
CA HIS A 178 -9.84 11.45 -22.04
C HIS A 178 -8.87 10.87 -21.02
N ALA A 179 -9.28 9.83 -20.29
CA ALA A 179 -8.47 9.17 -19.27
C ALA A 179 -8.84 7.69 -19.18
N VAL A 180 -7.91 6.88 -18.68
CA VAL A 180 -8.18 5.48 -18.30
C VAL A 180 -8.77 5.47 -16.90
N VAL A 181 -9.89 4.77 -16.71
CA VAL A 181 -10.66 4.76 -15.46
C VAL A 181 -10.37 3.50 -14.66
N PHE A 182 -9.66 3.68 -13.54
CA PHE A 182 -9.37 2.64 -12.55
C PHE A 182 -10.39 2.74 -11.41
N CYS A 183 -11.31 1.81 -11.34
CA CYS A 183 -12.37 1.77 -10.35
C CYS A 183 -11.98 0.88 -9.17
N ALA A 184 -11.94 1.41 -7.96
CA ALA A 184 -11.45 0.72 -6.79
C ALA A 184 -12.58 0.13 -5.93
N GLY A 185 -12.57 -1.19 -5.77
CA GLY A 185 -13.43 -1.89 -4.83
C GLY A 185 -14.92 -1.58 -4.99
N SER A 186 -15.56 -1.07 -3.95
CA SER A 186 -17.01 -0.79 -3.91
C SER A 186 -17.48 0.39 -4.78
N ALA A 187 -16.58 1.19 -5.34
CA ALA A 187 -16.95 2.26 -6.26
C ALA A 187 -17.61 1.73 -7.56
N LEU A 188 -17.38 0.46 -7.91
CA LEU A 188 -17.96 -0.19 -9.07
C LEU A 188 -19.49 -0.06 -9.10
N GLN A 189 -20.15 -0.31 -7.98
CA GLN A 189 -21.60 -0.19 -7.88
C GLN A 189 -22.09 1.21 -8.24
N THR A 190 -21.47 2.24 -7.65
CA THR A 190 -21.83 3.64 -7.89
C THR A 190 -21.63 4.04 -9.35
N LEU A 191 -20.52 3.64 -9.98
CA LEU A 191 -20.27 3.92 -11.39
C LEU A 191 -21.26 3.22 -12.31
N LEU A 192 -21.53 1.92 -12.10
CA LEU A 192 -22.47 1.15 -12.92
C LEU A 192 -23.90 1.69 -12.76
N SER A 193 -24.34 2.01 -11.53
CA SER A 193 -25.65 2.65 -11.30
C SER A 193 -25.79 4.00 -12.02
N ALA A 194 -24.68 4.73 -12.17
CA ALA A 194 -24.64 5.97 -12.93
C ALA A 194 -24.48 5.75 -14.45
N GLY A 195 -24.49 4.51 -14.94
CA GLY A 195 -24.27 4.18 -16.36
C GLY A 195 -22.84 4.46 -16.83
N ILE A 196 -21.88 4.50 -15.92
CA ILE A 196 -20.46 4.70 -16.23
C ILE A 196 -19.75 3.35 -16.10
N LYS A 197 -19.25 2.82 -17.21
CA LYS A 197 -18.45 1.63 -17.26
C LYS A 197 -16.97 2.04 -17.12
N PRO A 198 -16.25 1.57 -16.08
CA PRO A 198 -14.80 1.80 -15.97
C PRO A 198 -14.03 0.94 -16.97
N ASP A 199 -12.76 1.29 -17.22
CA ASP A 199 -11.86 0.45 -18.02
C ASP A 199 -11.36 -0.74 -17.18
N PHE A 200 -10.95 -0.48 -15.94
CA PHE A 200 -10.46 -1.50 -15.01
C PHE A 200 -11.17 -1.45 -13.66
N GLN A 201 -11.58 -2.62 -13.18
CA GLN A 201 -11.92 -2.82 -11.78
C GLN A 201 -10.68 -3.27 -11.01
N ILE A 202 -10.47 -2.72 -9.82
CA ILE A 202 -9.33 -3.04 -8.97
C ILE A 202 -9.79 -3.78 -7.72
N GLU A 203 -9.30 -5.00 -7.54
CA GLU A 203 -9.60 -5.83 -6.37
C GLU A 203 -8.33 -6.38 -5.73
N LYS A 204 -8.31 -6.41 -4.40
CA LYS A 204 -7.16 -6.93 -3.65
C LYS A 204 -7.52 -7.80 -2.45
N GLU A 205 -8.78 -7.76 -2.02
CA GLU A 205 -9.23 -8.47 -0.82
C GLU A 205 -9.49 -9.95 -1.12
N ASN A 206 -9.01 -10.82 -0.23
CA ASN A 206 -8.98 -12.28 -0.39
C ASN A 206 -10.19 -13.01 0.22
N ASN A 207 -11.13 -12.27 0.83
CA ASN A 207 -12.17 -12.84 1.67
C ASN A 207 -13.51 -13.11 0.92
N GLU A 208 -14.40 -13.87 1.56
CA GLU A 208 -15.72 -14.23 1.04
C GLU A 208 -16.66 -13.03 0.90
N THR A 209 -16.47 -12.02 1.75
CA THR A 209 -17.29 -10.79 1.68
C THR A 209 -17.06 -10.07 0.36
N THR A 210 -15.84 -10.06 -0.16
CA THR A 210 -15.53 -9.46 -1.47
C THR A 210 -16.19 -10.23 -2.60
N GLU A 211 -16.13 -11.55 -2.57
CA GLU A 211 -16.82 -12.39 -3.56
C GLU A 211 -18.33 -12.16 -3.55
N ALA A 212 -18.95 -12.17 -2.36
CA ALA A 212 -20.39 -11.91 -2.22
C ALA A 212 -20.78 -10.50 -2.68
N ARG A 213 -19.96 -9.50 -2.37
CA ARG A 213 -20.16 -8.11 -2.82
C ARG A 213 -20.13 -8.00 -4.35
N ILE A 214 -19.15 -8.58 -4.99
CA ILE A 214 -19.01 -8.52 -6.45
C ILE A 214 -20.14 -9.28 -7.14
N ALA A 215 -20.52 -10.46 -6.63
CA ALA A 215 -21.67 -11.21 -7.14
C ALA A 215 -22.99 -10.40 -7.02
N HIS A 216 -23.20 -9.74 -5.87
CA HIS A 216 -24.39 -8.88 -5.68
C HIS A 216 -24.40 -7.69 -6.65
N ILE A 217 -23.26 -7.03 -6.89
CA ILE A 217 -23.17 -5.94 -7.87
C ILE A 217 -23.48 -6.48 -9.27
N PHE A 218 -22.98 -7.67 -9.61
CA PHE A 218 -23.22 -8.31 -10.90
C PHE A 218 -24.70 -8.58 -11.14
N GLU A 219 -25.40 -9.20 -10.17
CA GLU A 219 -26.83 -9.46 -10.23
C GLU A 219 -27.66 -8.18 -10.44
N ARG A 220 -27.29 -7.10 -9.75
CA ARG A 220 -27.97 -5.80 -9.86
C ARG A 220 -27.69 -5.05 -11.16
N SER A 221 -26.57 -5.28 -11.79
CA SER A 221 -26.20 -4.61 -13.06
C SER A 221 -26.90 -5.17 -14.29
N GLY A 222 -27.82 -6.13 -14.13
CA GLY A 222 -28.62 -6.70 -15.21
C GLY A 222 -27.98 -7.94 -15.84
N GLY A 223 -27.45 -8.83 -15.04
CA GLY A 223 -26.73 -10.08 -15.25
C GLY A 223 -27.12 -11.06 -16.37
N ASP A 224 -27.66 -10.58 -17.51
CA ASP A 224 -27.91 -11.42 -18.70
C ASP A 224 -26.59 -11.75 -19.45
N ASN A 225 -25.47 -11.14 -19.08
CA ASN A 225 -24.14 -11.39 -19.63
C ASN A 225 -23.35 -12.34 -18.72
N GLU A 226 -22.34 -13.00 -19.28
CA GLU A 226 -21.43 -13.85 -18.50
C GLU A 226 -20.48 -13.04 -17.61
N THR A 227 -20.17 -11.78 -17.99
CA THR A 227 -19.24 -10.87 -17.30
C THR A 227 -19.78 -9.44 -17.22
N PHE A 228 -19.12 -8.58 -16.42
CA PHE A 228 -19.41 -7.14 -16.40
C PHE A 228 -19.09 -6.42 -17.73
N GLY A 229 -18.31 -7.06 -18.61
CA GLY A 229 -17.69 -6.41 -19.75
C GLY A 229 -16.67 -5.33 -19.34
N VAL A 230 -16.00 -5.50 -18.20
CA VAL A 230 -14.96 -4.67 -17.58
C VAL A 230 -13.77 -5.55 -17.34
N ASP A 231 -12.57 -5.03 -17.56
CA ASP A 231 -11.32 -5.74 -17.26
C ASP A 231 -10.99 -5.65 -15.76
N LEU A 232 -10.32 -6.68 -15.26
CA LEU A 232 -9.94 -6.78 -13.85
C LEU A 232 -8.43 -6.63 -13.69
N MET A 233 -8.01 -5.76 -12.78
CA MET A 233 -6.68 -5.83 -12.19
C MET A 233 -6.81 -6.28 -10.74
N ALA A 234 -6.30 -7.45 -10.40
CA ALA A 234 -6.46 -8.03 -9.08
C ALA A 234 -5.18 -8.60 -8.50
N SER A 235 -5.08 -8.57 -7.15
CA SER A 235 -4.07 -9.37 -6.48
C SER A 235 -4.26 -10.85 -6.82
N VAL A 236 -3.16 -11.57 -7.05
CA VAL A 236 -3.19 -13.03 -7.25
C VAL A 236 -3.92 -13.76 -6.14
N SER A 237 -4.04 -13.16 -4.96
CA SER A 237 -4.68 -13.71 -3.77
C SER A 237 -6.19 -13.48 -3.68
N VAL A 238 -6.82 -12.82 -4.66
CA VAL A 238 -8.28 -12.64 -4.71
C VAL A 238 -8.96 -13.97 -5.03
N LYS A 239 -10.17 -14.20 -4.53
CA LYS A 239 -10.91 -15.44 -4.80
C LYS A 239 -11.25 -15.60 -6.28
N ALA A 240 -11.12 -16.82 -6.81
CA ALA A 240 -11.42 -17.14 -8.20
C ALA A 240 -12.90 -16.87 -8.58
N GLY A 241 -13.81 -16.88 -7.62
CA GLY A 241 -15.22 -16.49 -7.84
C GLY A 241 -15.39 -15.01 -8.19
N VAL A 242 -14.45 -14.16 -7.81
CA VAL A 242 -14.41 -12.74 -8.22
C VAL A 242 -13.88 -12.62 -9.64
N THR A 243 -12.74 -13.23 -9.92
CA THR A 243 -12.04 -13.06 -11.21
C THR A 243 -12.86 -13.52 -12.40
N ARG A 244 -13.68 -14.55 -12.24
CA ARG A 244 -14.52 -15.10 -13.32
C ARG A 244 -15.60 -14.13 -13.85
N LEU A 245 -15.97 -13.10 -13.09
CA LEU A 245 -17.03 -12.15 -13.46
C LEU A 245 -16.54 -10.98 -14.34
N PHE A 246 -15.26 -10.98 -14.70
CA PHE A 246 -14.63 -9.93 -15.49
C PHE A 246 -14.10 -10.48 -16.81
N ASP A 247 -13.87 -9.58 -17.78
CA ASP A 247 -13.39 -9.93 -19.12
C ASP A 247 -11.91 -10.34 -19.07
N ASP A 248 -10.99 -9.47 -19.43
CA ASP A 248 -9.57 -9.74 -19.27
C ASP A 248 -9.10 -9.58 -17.81
N LYS A 249 -8.18 -10.46 -17.41
CA LYS A 249 -7.70 -10.56 -16.04
C LYS A 249 -6.20 -10.25 -15.99
N PHE A 250 -5.85 -9.19 -15.28
CA PHE A 250 -4.48 -8.77 -15.04
C PHE A 250 -4.18 -8.97 -13.55
N LEU A 251 -3.39 -9.99 -13.24
CA LEU A 251 -3.05 -10.30 -11.85
C LEU A 251 -1.70 -9.70 -11.49
N PHE A 252 -1.52 -9.37 -10.22
CA PHE A 252 -0.27 -8.83 -9.70
C PHE A 252 0.05 -9.38 -8.32
N HIS A 253 1.34 -9.46 -8.03
CA HIS A 253 1.82 -9.74 -6.69
C HIS A 253 1.79 -8.45 -5.84
N ARG A 254 1.36 -8.58 -4.59
CA ARG A 254 1.41 -7.50 -3.60
C ARG A 254 2.64 -7.64 -2.73
N GLU A 255 3.20 -6.52 -2.33
CA GLU A 255 4.23 -6.47 -1.32
C GLU A 255 3.78 -7.14 0.00
N PHE A 256 4.72 -7.63 0.80
CA PHE A 256 4.53 -8.19 2.14
C PHE A 256 3.74 -9.51 2.27
N LEU A 257 3.19 -10.08 1.22
CA LEU A 257 2.43 -11.33 1.30
C LEU A 257 3.31 -12.56 1.14
N SER A 258 2.99 -13.62 1.90
CA SER A 258 3.65 -14.93 1.77
C SER A 258 3.43 -15.54 0.38
N SER A 259 2.22 -15.41 -0.18
CA SER A 259 1.91 -15.87 -1.54
C SER A 259 2.79 -15.19 -2.58
N SER A 260 3.02 -13.89 -2.48
CA SER A 260 3.91 -13.15 -3.39
C SER A 260 5.35 -13.64 -3.31
N ARG A 261 5.83 -13.98 -2.11
CA ARG A 261 7.18 -14.51 -1.93
C ARG A 261 7.34 -15.97 -2.39
N MET A 262 6.27 -16.75 -2.35
CA MET A 262 6.30 -18.15 -2.80
C MET A 262 6.19 -18.31 -4.30
N PHE A 263 5.48 -17.42 -4.97
CA PHE A 263 5.12 -17.55 -6.39
C PHE A 263 5.62 -16.39 -7.27
N GLY A 264 6.20 -15.34 -6.69
CA GLY A 264 6.57 -14.11 -7.36
C GLY A 264 8.01 -14.04 -7.91
N ASP A 265 8.77 -15.14 -7.93
CA ASP A 265 10.21 -15.11 -8.33
C ASP A 265 10.48 -14.53 -9.73
N ALA A 266 9.49 -14.54 -10.62
CA ALA A 266 9.61 -14.02 -11.98
C ALA A 266 9.09 -12.58 -12.15
N HIS A 267 8.43 -12.02 -11.13
CA HIS A 267 7.76 -10.71 -11.21
C HIS A 267 7.90 -9.96 -9.89
N ASP A 268 8.30 -8.70 -9.99
CA ASP A 268 8.35 -7.83 -8.83
C ASP A 268 6.93 -7.54 -8.29
N PRO A 269 6.75 -7.48 -6.96
CA PRO A 269 5.47 -7.09 -6.39
C PRO A 269 5.18 -5.60 -6.63
N VAL A 270 3.91 -5.27 -6.86
CA VAL A 270 3.46 -3.87 -6.91
C VAL A 270 3.51 -3.29 -5.50
N VAL A 271 4.23 -2.18 -5.34
CA VAL A 271 4.45 -1.48 -4.07
C VAL A 271 3.43 -0.35 -3.89
N GLY A 272 3.02 -0.08 -2.65
CA GLY A 272 2.02 0.96 -2.34
C GLY A 272 0.57 0.49 -2.51
N THR A 273 0.32 -0.81 -2.44
CA THR A 273 -1.01 -1.41 -2.63
C THR A 273 -1.92 -1.37 -1.40
N GLY A 274 -1.42 -0.94 -0.25
CA GLY A 274 -2.19 -0.80 0.99
C GLY A 274 -2.59 0.65 1.28
N PRO A 275 -3.49 0.91 2.26
CA PRO A 275 -4.38 -0.07 2.90
C PRO A 275 -5.64 -0.39 2.07
N PHE A 276 -6.08 0.51 1.18
CA PHE A 276 -7.35 0.39 0.45
C PHE A 276 -7.14 0.11 -1.05
N SER A 277 -8.20 -0.39 -1.72
CA SER A 277 -8.17 -0.63 -3.17
C SER A 277 -7.89 0.64 -3.98
N ALA A 278 -8.22 1.84 -3.46
CA ALA A 278 -7.88 3.10 -4.11
C ALA A 278 -6.36 3.36 -4.13
N ASN A 279 -5.63 2.99 -3.06
CA ASN A 279 -4.17 3.02 -3.05
C ASN A 279 -3.59 2.01 -4.05
N THR A 280 -4.18 0.81 -4.11
CA THR A 280 -3.81 -0.20 -5.11
C THR A 280 -4.01 0.33 -6.55
N ALA A 281 -5.13 0.98 -6.82
CA ALA A 281 -5.41 1.59 -8.13
C ALA A 281 -4.37 2.66 -8.51
N MET A 282 -3.98 3.50 -7.56
CA MET A 282 -2.91 4.49 -7.74
C MET A 282 -1.57 3.82 -8.01
N ALA A 283 -1.20 2.82 -7.21
CA ALA A 283 0.05 2.07 -7.37
C ALA A 283 0.13 1.39 -8.75
N LEU A 284 -0.95 0.72 -9.19
CA LEU A 284 -1.02 0.10 -10.52
C LEU A 284 -0.92 1.13 -11.64
N ALA A 285 -1.67 2.22 -11.58
CA ALA A 285 -1.59 3.26 -12.59
C ALA A 285 -0.15 3.81 -12.73
N THR A 286 0.51 4.09 -11.62
CA THR A 286 1.89 4.61 -11.63
C THR A 286 2.91 3.56 -12.10
N THR A 287 2.75 2.30 -11.71
CA THR A 287 3.55 1.17 -12.21
C THR A 287 3.44 1.03 -13.73
N LEU A 288 2.22 1.19 -14.27
CA LEU A 288 1.95 1.14 -15.71
C LEU A 288 2.39 2.39 -16.49
N GLY A 289 3.00 3.39 -15.86
CA GLY A 289 3.57 4.56 -16.52
C GLY A 289 2.69 5.81 -16.54
N PHE A 290 1.51 5.78 -15.93
CA PHE A 290 0.69 7.00 -15.80
C PHE A 290 1.36 8.01 -14.87
N ARG A 291 1.52 9.25 -15.33
CA ARG A 291 2.15 10.35 -14.57
C ARG A 291 1.21 11.53 -14.36
N LYS A 292 -0.01 11.47 -14.92
CA LYS A 292 -1.07 12.46 -14.74
C LYS A 292 -2.30 11.75 -14.17
N VAL A 293 -2.61 12.01 -12.90
CA VAL A 293 -3.62 11.25 -12.16
C VAL A 293 -4.63 12.19 -11.52
N TYR A 294 -5.92 11.83 -11.60
CA TYR A 294 -7.02 12.53 -10.95
C TYR A 294 -7.69 11.59 -9.96
N LEU A 295 -7.77 12.02 -8.69
CA LEU A 295 -8.33 11.23 -7.58
C LEU A 295 -9.78 11.67 -7.34
N PHE A 296 -10.74 10.76 -7.50
CA PHE A 296 -12.16 10.98 -7.21
C PHE A 296 -12.64 9.99 -6.15
N GLY A 297 -13.39 10.46 -5.15
CA GLY A 297 -13.83 9.60 -4.06
C GLY A 297 -12.70 8.98 -3.21
N CYS A 298 -11.48 9.55 -3.29
CA CYS A 298 -10.31 9.16 -2.49
C CYS A 298 -10.19 10.07 -1.27
N ASP A 299 -11.25 10.17 -0.49
CA ASP A 299 -11.45 11.20 0.54
C ASP A 299 -10.47 11.10 1.72
N CYS A 300 -9.92 9.94 2.03
CA CYS A 300 -9.08 9.67 3.22
C CYS A 300 -9.69 10.19 4.54
N GLY A 301 -11.00 10.25 4.60
CA GLY A 301 -11.80 10.82 5.67
C GLY A 301 -13.10 11.42 5.15
N SER A 302 -13.67 12.39 5.82
CA SER A 302 -14.88 13.08 5.36
C SER A 302 -14.99 14.47 5.96
N VAL A 303 -15.61 15.39 5.23
CA VAL A 303 -16.04 16.70 5.76
C VAL A 303 -17.29 16.59 6.63
N ASP A 304 -18.05 15.49 6.50
CA ASP A 304 -19.15 15.11 7.38
C ASP A 304 -18.80 13.80 8.11
N PRO A 305 -18.57 13.83 9.44
CA PRO A 305 -18.18 12.64 10.19
C PRO A 305 -19.23 11.52 10.20
N ALA A 306 -20.47 11.79 9.77
CA ALA A 306 -21.52 10.79 9.61
C ALA A 306 -21.51 10.09 8.23
N ALA A 307 -20.80 10.65 7.25
CA ALA A 307 -20.74 10.14 5.88
C ALA A 307 -19.40 9.43 5.64
N HIS A 308 -19.43 8.11 5.41
CA HIS A 308 -18.23 7.28 5.23
C HIS A 308 -18.02 6.81 3.79
N HIS A 309 -19.10 6.66 3.03
CA HIS A 309 -19.10 6.17 1.65
C HIS A 309 -20.12 6.93 0.79
N ALA A 310 -19.95 6.85 -0.52
CA ALA A 310 -20.95 7.33 -1.48
C ALA A 310 -22.31 6.63 -1.26
N ASN A 311 -23.39 7.34 -1.55
CA ASN A 311 -24.76 6.89 -1.18
C ASN A 311 -25.15 5.56 -1.77
N ASP A 312 -24.74 5.26 -3.01
CA ASP A 312 -25.11 4.04 -3.73
C ASP A 312 -24.03 2.95 -3.64
N THR A 313 -23.35 2.85 -2.49
CA THR A 313 -22.43 1.75 -2.23
C THR A 313 -23.11 0.63 -1.43
N VAL A 314 -22.60 -0.59 -1.58
CA VAL A 314 -23.05 -1.76 -0.82
C VAL A 314 -23.00 -1.55 0.70
N TYR A 315 -22.10 -0.70 1.19
CA TYR A 315 -21.95 -0.40 2.61
C TYR A 315 -23.10 0.42 3.20
N ASN A 316 -23.86 1.13 2.39
CA ASN A 316 -25.06 1.89 2.79
C ASN A 316 -26.35 1.07 2.65
N THR A 317 -26.28 -0.16 2.18
CA THR A 317 -27.41 -1.09 2.19
C THR A 317 -27.50 -1.84 3.52
N ARG A 318 -28.71 -2.34 3.88
CA ARG A 318 -28.97 -3.01 5.18
C ARG A 318 -28.08 -4.23 5.44
N GLU A 319 -27.50 -4.82 4.41
CA GLU A 319 -26.65 -6.02 4.48
C GLU A 319 -25.16 -5.68 4.63
N GLY A 320 -24.77 -4.42 4.39
CA GLY A 320 -23.39 -3.96 4.33
C GLY A 320 -22.91 -3.18 5.54
N HIS A 321 -23.41 -3.44 6.76
CA HIS A 321 -22.90 -2.75 7.93
C HIS A 321 -21.39 -2.95 8.06
N ALA A 322 -20.66 -1.90 7.71
CA ALA A 322 -19.22 -1.82 7.76
C ALA A 322 -18.71 -2.15 9.17
N GLN A 323 -17.93 -3.19 9.27
CA GLN A 323 -17.23 -3.51 10.49
C GLN A 323 -16.16 -2.44 10.78
N GLY A 324 -16.33 -1.69 11.84
CA GLY A 324 -15.25 -1.33 12.74
C GLY A 324 -14.33 -0.15 12.41
N HIS A 325 -14.45 0.58 11.28
CA HIS A 325 -13.57 1.72 10.96
C HIS A 325 -14.30 3.05 10.80
N ASN A 326 -15.52 3.16 11.32
CA ASN A 326 -16.40 4.31 11.07
C ASN A 326 -16.09 5.52 11.98
N ASP A 327 -15.39 5.33 13.09
CA ASP A 327 -15.03 6.44 13.97
C ASP A 327 -13.89 7.25 13.34
N MET A 328 -14.13 8.54 13.14
CA MET A 328 -13.15 9.50 12.62
C MET A 328 -12.85 10.58 13.69
N PRO A 329 -12.09 10.24 14.75
CA PRO A 329 -11.87 11.12 15.88
C PRO A 329 -10.83 12.21 15.63
N ILE A 330 -10.09 12.14 14.51
CA ILE A 330 -8.98 13.04 14.22
C ILE A 330 -9.45 14.12 13.25
N GLN A 331 -9.27 15.37 13.63
CA GLN A 331 -9.55 16.52 12.76
C GLN A 331 -8.28 17.00 12.06
N VAL A 332 -8.36 17.20 10.75
CA VAL A 332 -7.26 17.64 9.89
C VAL A 332 -7.77 18.67 8.85
N PRO A 333 -6.89 19.38 8.16
CA PRO A 333 -7.31 20.25 7.06
C PRO A 333 -7.98 19.48 5.92
N GLY A 334 -9.13 20.00 5.46
CA GLY A 334 -9.82 19.49 4.28
C GLY A 334 -9.20 19.98 2.97
N ASN A 335 -9.41 19.23 1.89
CA ASN A 335 -8.81 19.51 0.57
C ASN A 335 -9.26 20.85 -0.02
N PHE A 336 -10.54 21.19 0.10
CA PHE A 336 -11.07 22.46 -0.40
C PHE A 336 -11.26 23.51 0.72
N GLY A 337 -10.53 23.34 1.83
CA GLY A 337 -10.61 24.21 3.00
C GLY A 337 -11.58 23.70 4.05
N GLY A 338 -11.54 24.33 5.23
CA GLY A 338 -12.28 23.85 6.40
C GLY A 338 -11.70 22.57 7.02
N PRO A 339 -12.37 22.00 8.04
CA PRO A 339 -11.97 20.78 8.67
C PRO A 339 -12.49 19.55 7.93
N ALA A 340 -11.70 18.47 7.96
CA ALA A 340 -12.12 17.12 7.63
C ALA A 340 -11.83 16.20 8.82
N TRP A 341 -12.62 15.15 8.98
CA TRP A 341 -12.46 14.13 10.02
C TRP A 341 -11.90 12.85 9.42
N THR A 342 -11.01 12.21 10.17
CA THR A 342 -10.26 11.03 9.70
C THR A 342 -9.92 10.10 10.87
N ASN A 343 -9.28 8.98 10.57
CA ASN A 343 -8.71 8.05 11.53
C ASN A 343 -7.33 7.56 11.07
N SER A 344 -6.66 6.73 11.87
CA SER A 344 -5.31 6.24 11.60
C SER A 344 -5.21 5.44 10.29
N TYR A 345 -6.24 4.69 9.89
CA TYR A 345 -6.26 3.93 8.63
C TYR A 345 -6.37 4.84 7.41
N TYR A 346 -7.21 5.86 7.48
CA TYR A 346 -7.33 6.84 6.42
C TYR A 346 -6.10 7.74 6.32
N LEU A 347 -5.45 8.09 7.45
CA LEU A 347 -4.17 8.80 7.44
C LEU A 347 -3.06 7.95 6.84
N TRP A 348 -3.06 6.64 7.09
CA TRP A 348 -2.15 5.73 6.41
C TRP A 348 -2.41 5.70 4.90
N SER A 349 -3.67 5.61 4.45
CA SER A 349 -4.01 5.70 3.02
C SER A 349 -3.50 6.99 2.39
N ARG A 350 -3.70 8.14 3.06
CA ARG A 350 -3.18 9.43 2.63
C ARG A 350 -1.65 9.39 2.49
N TRP A 351 -0.94 8.89 3.49
CA TRP A 351 0.51 8.79 3.43
C TRP A 351 1.00 7.91 2.26
N VAL A 352 0.32 6.81 1.96
CA VAL A 352 0.65 5.97 0.80
C VAL A 352 0.44 6.73 -0.51
N PHE A 353 -0.66 7.50 -0.66
CA PHE A 353 -0.83 8.37 -1.82
C PHE A 353 0.34 9.36 -1.96
N GLU A 354 0.71 10.06 -0.89
CA GLU A 354 1.81 11.02 -0.87
C GLU A 354 3.15 10.35 -1.26
N THR A 355 3.41 9.15 -0.74
CA THR A 355 4.62 8.39 -1.04
C THR A 355 4.67 7.98 -2.51
N VAL A 356 3.58 7.43 -3.07
CA VAL A 356 3.52 7.02 -4.47
C VAL A 356 3.63 8.23 -5.41
N ILE A 357 2.96 9.34 -5.10
CA ILE A 357 3.04 10.58 -5.87
C ILE A 357 4.49 11.08 -5.93
N SER A 358 5.16 11.11 -4.79
CA SER A 358 6.54 11.59 -4.69
C SER A 358 7.55 10.66 -5.38
N SER A 359 7.46 9.34 -5.12
CA SER A 359 8.44 8.38 -5.64
C SER A 359 8.36 8.15 -7.15
N ALA A 360 7.16 8.26 -7.72
CA ALA A 360 6.93 8.08 -9.15
C ALA A 360 6.86 9.41 -9.94
N GLU A 361 7.14 10.54 -9.31
CA GLU A 361 7.08 11.89 -9.93
C GLU A 361 5.73 12.17 -10.63
N VAL A 362 4.63 11.82 -9.95
CA VAL A 362 3.28 11.94 -10.51
C VAL A 362 2.72 13.35 -10.30
N THR A 363 2.12 13.92 -11.32
CA THR A 363 1.25 15.10 -11.19
C THR A 363 -0.15 14.62 -10.80
N ALA A 364 -0.49 14.70 -9.51
CA ALA A 364 -1.78 14.30 -8.99
C ALA A 364 -2.71 15.49 -8.74
N PHE A 365 -3.99 15.32 -9.09
CA PHE A 365 -5.06 16.28 -8.81
C PHE A 365 -6.06 15.62 -7.87
N ASN A 366 -6.12 16.09 -6.61
CA ASN A 366 -7.12 15.62 -5.67
C ASN A 366 -8.46 16.32 -5.95
N CYS A 367 -9.39 15.58 -6.57
CA CYS A 367 -10.75 16.04 -6.87
C CYS A 367 -11.75 15.61 -5.76
N SER A 368 -11.29 14.97 -4.70
CA SER A 368 -12.11 14.51 -3.58
C SER A 368 -12.30 15.62 -2.55
N ASP A 369 -13.45 15.67 -1.92
CA ASP A 369 -13.76 16.63 -0.85
C ASP A 369 -13.63 15.95 0.54
N GLY A 370 -12.44 15.53 0.84
CA GLY A 370 -12.07 14.92 2.10
C GLY A 370 -10.81 15.56 2.67
N VAL A 371 -9.89 14.74 3.15
CA VAL A 371 -8.59 15.18 3.66
C VAL A 371 -7.72 15.67 2.50
N ALA A 372 -6.98 16.76 2.72
CA ALA A 372 -6.00 17.24 1.76
C ALA A 372 -4.90 16.19 1.54
N ILE A 373 -4.68 15.81 0.28
CA ILE A 373 -3.54 15.01 -0.19
C ILE A 373 -2.68 16.01 -0.98
N PRO A 374 -1.48 16.38 -0.49
CA PRO A 374 -0.61 17.41 -1.10
C PRO A 374 -0.13 17.03 -2.49
#